data_68e92e31ebcc77e8effa15d482763b08
#
_entry.id   68e92e31ebcc77e8effa15d482763b08
#
_cell.length_a   1.000
_cell.length_b   1.000
_cell.length_c   1.000
_cell.angle_alpha   90.00
_cell.angle_beta   90.00
_cell.angle_gamma   90.00
#
_symmetry.space_group_name_H-M   'P 1'
#
loop_
_entity.id
_entity.type
_entity.pdbx_description
1 polymer ?
#
loop_
_entity_poly.entity_id
_entity_poly.type
_entity_poly.pdbx_seq_one_letter_code
_entity_poly.pdbx_strand_id
1 'polypeptide(L)'
;MLRALFPCVLLLTACSAEVAVTTEPFDQSVQVTSLLERVYAEVAIDVPNEAVGDVILREISASLAVVNPTKALTLEVGARLSLNGKAEPGTPLFYTDNNRPPYFGASAELLTPQSFAPGERKPFVITNPVLKEAVGKKRIWLIVNNTVRQLGIGTDALPVNILLEDITFHAVVTKPFPGVGGALEVGGL
;
A
#
# COMPACT_ATOMS: atom_id res chain seq x y z
N MET A 1 -24.66 61.53 23.57
CA MET A 1 -25.11 60.35 22.75
C MET A 1 -23.89 59.69 22.16
N LEU A 2 -23.35 58.65 22.83
CA LEU A 2 -22.12 57.96 22.46
C LEU A 2 -22.53 56.69 21.70
N ARG A 3 -22.32 56.65 20.36
CA ARG A 3 -22.55 55.48 19.55
C ARG A 3 -21.30 54.56 19.65
N ALA A 4 -21.45 53.48 20.37
CA ALA A 4 -20.47 52.38 20.41
C ALA A 4 -20.53 51.65 19.08
N LEU A 5 -19.48 51.77 18.25
CA LEU A 5 -19.20 50.89 17.13
C LEU A 5 -18.62 49.58 17.68
N PHE A 6 -19.40 48.52 17.58
CA PHE A 6 -18.94 47.14 17.79
C PHE A 6 -18.12 46.71 16.58
N PRO A 7 -16.86 46.41 16.66
CA PRO A 7 -16.16 45.77 15.57
C PRO A 7 -16.57 44.30 15.51
N CYS A 8 -17.32 43.95 14.49
CA CYS A 8 -17.65 42.57 14.15
C CYS A 8 -16.35 41.91 13.67
N VAL A 9 -15.60 41.26 14.58
CA VAL A 9 -14.46 40.44 14.23
C VAL A 9 -15.04 39.16 13.60
N LEU A 10 -15.09 39.14 12.28
CA LEU A 10 -15.32 37.92 11.49
C LEU A 10 -14.12 37.01 11.72
N LEU A 11 -14.27 36.04 12.60
CA LEU A 11 -13.40 34.89 12.72
C LEU A 11 -13.58 34.07 11.42
N LEU A 12 -12.75 34.35 10.42
CA LEU A 12 -12.55 33.51 9.25
C LEU A 12 -11.88 32.22 9.75
N THR A 13 -12.69 31.25 10.16
CA THR A 13 -12.23 29.90 10.35
C THR A 13 -11.79 29.40 8.97
N ALA A 14 -10.49 29.19 8.78
CA ALA A 14 -9.98 28.56 7.59
C ALA A 14 -10.56 27.14 7.51
N CYS A 15 -11.63 26.99 6.72
CA CYS A 15 -12.20 25.69 6.43
C CYS A 15 -11.22 24.95 5.51
N SER A 16 -10.49 23.98 6.05
CA SER A 16 -9.79 22.99 5.23
C SER A 16 -10.80 21.95 4.76
N ALA A 17 -10.87 21.69 3.47
CA ALA A 17 -11.69 20.61 2.94
C ALA A 17 -10.96 19.28 3.07
N GLU A 18 -11.57 18.31 3.73
CA GLU A 18 -11.12 16.94 3.72
C GLU A 18 -11.71 16.21 2.53
N VAL A 19 -10.85 15.50 1.79
CA VAL A 19 -11.27 14.71 0.62
C VAL A 19 -10.77 13.29 0.83
N ALA A 20 -11.70 12.35 0.72
CA ALA A 20 -11.34 10.92 0.65
C ALA A 20 -11.02 10.56 -0.79
N VAL A 21 -9.87 9.93 -0.99
CA VAL A 21 -9.39 9.44 -2.29
C VAL A 21 -9.23 7.93 -2.20
N THR A 22 -9.72 7.22 -3.19
CA THR A 22 -9.58 5.76 -3.30
C THR A 22 -9.07 5.44 -4.69
N THR A 23 -8.05 4.59 -4.78
CA THR A 23 -7.53 4.12 -6.08
C THR A 23 -8.47 3.08 -6.68
N GLU A 24 -8.39 2.90 -7.99
CA GLU A 24 -8.97 1.71 -8.61
C GLU A 24 -8.31 0.45 -8.07
N PRO A 25 -9.07 -0.66 -7.89
CA PRO A 25 -8.51 -1.92 -7.46
C PRO A 25 -7.62 -2.53 -8.56
N PHE A 26 -6.54 -3.19 -8.14
CA PHE A 26 -5.68 -3.95 -9.04
C PHE A 26 -5.23 -5.25 -8.39
N ASP A 27 -4.85 -6.22 -9.22
CA ASP A 27 -4.40 -7.53 -8.78
C ASP A 27 -2.91 -7.70 -9.00
N GLN A 28 -2.29 -8.51 -8.14
CA GLN A 28 -0.90 -8.90 -8.25
C GLN A 28 -0.75 -10.39 -8.02
N SER A 29 0.07 -11.05 -8.83
CA SER A 29 0.40 -12.46 -8.68
C SER A 29 1.85 -12.62 -8.20
N VAL A 30 2.07 -13.53 -7.25
CA VAL A 30 3.38 -13.81 -6.68
C VAL A 30 3.67 -15.30 -6.74
N GLN A 31 4.77 -15.68 -7.40
CA GLN A 31 5.14 -17.08 -7.54
C GLN A 31 5.75 -17.67 -6.26
N VAL A 32 5.33 -18.89 -5.92
CA VAL A 32 5.96 -19.79 -4.96
C VAL A 32 6.81 -20.78 -5.73
N THR A 33 8.12 -20.70 -5.57
CA THR A 33 9.08 -21.44 -6.39
C THR A 33 9.78 -22.58 -5.65
N SER A 34 9.65 -22.64 -4.32
CA SER A 34 10.33 -23.64 -3.49
C SER A 34 9.39 -24.28 -2.47
N LEU A 35 9.56 -25.59 -2.25
CA LEU A 35 8.91 -26.35 -1.17
C LEU A 35 9.72 -26.37 0.12
N LEU A 36 11.02 -26.08 0.06
CA LEU A 36 11.96 -26.35 1.14
C LEU A 36 12.41 -25.07 1.86
N GLU A 37 12.39 -23.96 1.18
CA GLU A 37 12.93 -22.70 1.69
C GLU A 37 11.86 -21.60 1.69
N ARG A 38 12.02 -20.65 2.60
CA ARG A 38 11.27 -19.39 2.53
C ARG A 38 11.80 -18.58 1.36
N VAL A 39 10.91 -18.25 0.46
CA VAL A 39 11.19 -17.42 -0.69
C VAL A 39 10.54 -16.05 -0.50
N TYR A 40 11.26 -15.02 -0.87
CA TYR A 40 10.78 -13.64 -0.93
C TYR A 40 10.67 -13.25 -2.41
N ALA A 41 9.51 -12.78 -2.80
CA ALA A 41 9.29 -12.18 -4.10
C ALA A 41 9.13 -10.66 -3.93
N GLU A 42 10.05 -9.91 -4.47
CA GLU A 42 10.01 -8.46 -4.50
C GLU A 42 9.35 -8.03 -5.81
N VAL A 43 8.30 -7.23 -5.69
CA VAL A 43 7.53 -6.71 -6.82
C VAL A 43 7.54 -5.19 -6.76
N ALA A 44 7.89 -4.55 -7.88
CA ALA A 44 7.82 -3.11 -8.01
C ALA A 44 6.39 -2.66 -8.30
N ILE A 45 5.93 -1.64 -7.59
CA ILE A 45 4.63 -0.99 -7.78
C ILE A 45 4.89 0.48 -8.08
N ASP A 46 4.51 0.92 -9.27
CA ASP A 46 4.54 2.34 -9.61
C ASP A 46 3.37 3.07 -8.94
N VAL A 47 3.69 4.14 -8.22
CA VAL A 47 2.69 4.95 -7.51
C VAL A 47 2.17 6.02 -8.46
N PRO A 48 0.86 6.18 -8.63
CA PRO A 48 0.30 7.23 -9.48
C PRO A 48 0.79 8.62 -9.06
N ASN A 49 1.23 9.42 -10.02
CA ASN A 49 1.78 10.77 -9.78
C ASN A 49 0.72 11.77 -9.27
N GLU A 50 -0.55 11.45 -9.35
CA GLU A 50 -1.68 12.31 -8.97
C GLU A 50 -1.78 12.58 -7.46
N ALA A 51 -1.04 11.82 -6.65
CA ALA A 51 -0.94 12.03 -5.22
C ALA A 51 0.03 13.17 -4.82
N VAL A 52 0.64 13.86 -5.79
CA VAL A 52 1.66 14.88 -5.55
C VAL A 52 1.08 16.27 -5.83
N GLY A 53 0.44 16.83 -4.85
CA GLY A 53 0.02 18.23 -4.81
C GLY A 53 0.22 18.80 -3.40
N ASP A 54 -0.03 20.09 -3.21
CA ASP A 54 0.01 20.75 -1.90
C ASP A 54 -1.13 20.26 -0.98
N VAL A 55 -1.20 18.93 -0.77
CA VAL A 55 -2.18 18.30 0.10
C VAL A 55 -1.49 17.74 1.35
N ILE A 56 -2.16 17.87 2.48
CA ILE A 56 -1.71 17.25 3.73
C ILE A 56 -2.39 15.90 3.85
N LEU A 57 -1.60 14.82 3.78
CA LEU A 57 -2.09 13.47 4.03
C LEU A 57 -2.42 13.30 5.52
N ARG A 58 -3.68 13.02 5.83
CA ARG A 58 -4.17 12.74 7.18
C ARG A 58 -4.07 11.26 7.50
N GLU A 59 -4.69 10.46 6.67
CA GLU A 59 -4.78 9.02 6.84
C GLU A 59 -4.49 8.30 5.54
N ILE A 60 -3.91 7.12 5.63
CA ILE A 60 -3.75 6.20 4.52
C ILE A 60 -3.86 4.76 5.02
N SER A 61 -4.59 3.97 4.29
CA SER A 61 -4.70 2.52 4.46
C SER A 61 -4.70 1.82 3.12
N ALA A 62 -4.45 0.52 3.14
CA ALA A 62 -4.62 -0.32 1.98
C ALA A 62 -5.53 -1.50 2.33
N SER A 63 -6.38 -1.91 1.41
CA SER A 63 -7.15 -3.14 1.51
C SER A 63 -6.76 -4.09 0.38
N LEU A 64 -6.76 -5.38 0.66
CA LEU A 64 -6.52 -6.45 -0.32
C LEU A 64 -7.06 -7.77 0.20
N ALA A 65 -7.20 -8.75 -0.69
CA ALA A 65 -7.38 -10.13 -0.31
C ALA A 65 -6.17 -10.97 -0.73
N VAL A 66 -5.70 -11.85 0.16
CA VAL A 66 -4.69 -12.86 -0.16
C VAL A 66 -5.40 -14.17 -0.43
N VAL A 67 -5.10 -14.80 -1.59
CA VAL A 67 -5.72 -16.04 -2.02
C VAL A 67 -4.64 -17.09 -2.26
N ASN A 68 -4.86 -18.26 -1.67
CA ASN A 68 -4.11 -19.47 -1.98
C ASN A 68 -4.93 -20.31 -2.99
N PRO A 69 -4.69 -20.23 -4.28
CA PRO A 69 -5.50 -20.93 -5.29
C PRO A 69 -5.13 -22.41 -5.44
N THR A 70 -4.17 -22.91 -4.67
CA THR A 70 -3.73 -24.31 -4.76
C THR A 70 -4.80 -25.28 -4.26
N LYS A 71 -4.68 -26.54 -4.65
CA LYS A 71 -5.63 -27.61 -4.25
C LYS A 71 -5.12 -28.43 -3.07
N ALA A 72 -3.81 -28.45 -2.85
CA ALA A 72 -3.17 -29.35 -1.90
C ALA A 72 -2.08 -28.69 -1.03
N LEU A 73 -1.70 -27.46 -1.28
CA LEU A 73 -0.62 -26.81 -0.54
C LEU A 73 -1.18 -25.85 0.52
N THR A 74 -0.77 -26.02 1.77
CA THR A 74 -0.92 -24.99 2.79
C THR A 74 0.29 -24.06 2.72
N LEU A 75 0.05 -22.80 2.49
CA LEU A 75 1.07 -21.77 2.33
C LEU A 75 1.11 -20.85 3.56
N GLU A 76 2.29 -20.52 4.04
CA GLU A 76 2.47 -19.40 4.95
C GLU A 76 2.86 -18.17 4.12
N VAL A 77 2.10 -17.11 4.25
CA VAL A 77 2.29 -15.87 3.48
C VAL A 77 2.40 -14.69 4.43
N GLY A 78 3.37 -13.83 4.18
CA GLY A 78 3.50 -12.54 4.84
C GLY A 78 3.92 -11.48 3.81
N ALA A 79 3.82 -10.22 4.16
CA ALA A 79 4.16 -9.12 3.27
C ALA A 79 4.89 -8.00 4.00
N ARG A 80 5.81 -7.35 3.29
CA ARG A 80 6.55 -6.17 3.74
C ARG A 80 6.51 -5.11 2.65
N LEU A 81 6.62 -3.85 3.04
CA LEU A 81 6.79 -2.73 2.12
C LEU A 81 8.20 -2.16 2.28
N SER A 82 8.87 -1.97 1.16
CA SER A 82 10.15 -1.27 1.10
C SER A 82 10.02 0.00 0.24
N LEU A 83 10.66 1.05 0.68
CA LEU A 83 10.80 2.31 -0.09
C LEU A 83 12.03 2.27 -1.02
N ASN A 84 12.81 1.20 -0.94
CA ASN A 84 13.96 0.92 -1.76
C ASN A 84 13.90 -0.53 -2.26
N GLY A 85 14.24 -0.76 -3.52
CA GLY A 85 14.23 -2.09 -4.11
C GLY A 85 14.98 -2.14 -5.43
N LYS A 86 15.04 -3.32 -6.02
CA LYS A 86 15.74 -3.58 -7.30
C LYS A 86 14.84 -4.24 -8.34
N ALA A 87 13.69 -4.79 -7.93
CA ALA A 87 12.74 -5.32 -8.90
C ALA A 87 12.26 -4.21 -9.85
N GLU A 88 12.04 -4.55 -11.09
CA GLU A 88 11.43 -3.67 -12.08
C GLU A 88 9.94 -4.02 -12.28
N PRO A 89 9.10 -3.09 -12.73
CA PRO A 89 7.71 -3.38 -13.03
C PRO A 89 7.55 -4.57 -13.98
N GLY A 90 6.71 -5.54 -13.60
CA GLY A 90 6.52 -6.76 -14.35
C GLY A 90 7.64 -7.80 -14.25
N THR A 91 8.75 -7.50 -13.55
CA THR A 91 9.89 -8.42 -13.39
C THR A 91 10.21 -8.60 -11.91
N PRO A 92 9.56 -9.57 -11.22
CA PRO A 92 9.83 -9.86 -9.83
C PRO A 92 11.28 -10.31 -9.58
N LEU A 93 11.85 -9.88 -8.46
CA LEU A 93 13.13 -10.36 -7.97
C LEU A 93 12.91 -11.37 -6.83
N PHE A 94 13.56 -12.54 -6.93
CA PHE A 94 13.43 -13.59 -5.92
C PHE A 94 14.71 -13.73 -5.10
N TYR A 95 14.56 -13.94 -3.79
CA TYR A 95 15.65 -14.22 -2.88
C TYR A 95 15.18 -15.07 -1.69
N THR A 96 16.13 -15.63 -0.97
CA THR A 96 15.91 -16.48 0.21
C THR A 96 16.49 -15.80 1.45
N ASP A 97 16.40 -16.44 2.60
CA ASP A 97 17.01 -15.94 3.85
C ASP A 97 18.52 -15.71 3.74
N ASN A 98 19.21 -16.48 2.89
CA ASN A 98 20.67 -16.44 2.76
C ASN A 98 21.20 -15.31 1.86
N ASN A 99 20.36 -14.77 0.98
CA ASN A 99 20.78 -13.76 -0.01
C ASN A 99 19.88 -12.51 -0.02
N ARG A 100 19.31 -12.17 1.16
CA ARG A 100 18.49 -10.96 1.29
C ARG A 100 19.30 -9.71 0.93
N PRO A 101 18.70 -8.79 0.19
CA PRO A 101 19.35 -7.51 -0.11
C PRO A 101 19.52 -6.65 1.15
N PRO A 102 20.52 -5.75 1.19
CA PRO A 102 20.78 -4.92 2.38
C PRO A 102 19.58 -4.05 2.83
N TYR A 103 18.76 -3.61 1.89
CA TYR A 103 17.56 -2.79 2.19
C TYR A 103 16.40 -3.59 2.80
N PHE A 104 16.46 -4.93 2.81
CA PHE A 104 15.42 -5.77 3.40
C PHE A 104 15.18 -5.44 4.88
N GLY A 105 16.23 -5.19 5.63
CA GLY A 105 16.13 -4.85 7.06
C GLY A 105 15.38 -3.55 7.35
N ALA A 106 15.36 -2.62 6.39
CA ALA A 106 14.65 -1.35 6.50
C ALA A 106 13.19 -1.43 6.01
N SER A 107 12.75 -2.55 5.45
CA SER A 107 11.36 -2.73 5.02
C SER A 107 10.42 -2.89 6.21
N ALA A 108 9.23 -2.30 6.15
CA ALA A 108 8.21 -2.40 7.18
C ALA A 108 7.30 -3.63 6.95
N GLU A 109 6.98 -4.35 8.01
CA GLU A 109 6.03 -5.45 7.96
C GLU A 109 4.60 -4.91 7.79
N LEU A 110 3.91 -5.36 6.74
CA LEU A 110 2.52 -5.04 6.47
C LEU A 110 1.57 -6.16 6.90
N LEU A 111 1.98 -7.39 6.66
CA LEU A 111 1.25 -8.60 6.99
C LEU A 111 2.20 -9.57 7.68
N THR A 112 1.92 -9.85 8.94
CA THR A 112 2.63 -10.90 9.68
C THR A 112 2.39 -12.26 9.02
N PRO A 113 3.43 -13.10 8.87
CA PRO A 113 3.29 -14.41 8.24
C PRO A 113 2.19 -15.25 8.88
N GLN A 114 1.25 -15.73 8.09
CA GLN A 114 0.16 -16.58 8.53
C GLN A 114 -0.19 -17.65 7.50
N SER A 115 -0.83 -18.73 7.96
CA SER A 115 -1.18 -19.87 7.12
C SER A 115 -2.45 -19.62 6.31
N PHE A 116 -2.42 -20.12 5.08
CA PHE A 116 -3.55 -20.17 4.14
C PHE A 116 -3.74 -21.60 3.67
N ALA A 117 -4.88 -22.17 3.98
CA ALA A 117 -5.26 -23.49 3.48
C ALA A 117 -5.48 -23.47 1.95
N PRO A 118 -5.49 -24.64 1.29
CA PRO A 118 -5.86 -24.74 -0.10
C PRO A 118 -7.20 -24.08 -0.41
N GLY A 119 -7.28 -23.21 -1.40
CA GLY A 119 -8.47 -22.48 -1.80
C GLY A 119 -8.88 -21.34 -0.87
N GLU A 120 -8.11 -21.07 0.18
CA GLU A 120 -8.49 -20.04 1.15
C GLU A 120 -8.24 -18.62 0.62
N ARG A 121 -9.23 -17.72 0.88
CA ARG A 121 -9.18 -16.28 0.62
C ARG A 121 -9.40 -15.53 1.93
N LYS A 122 -8.47 -14.65 2.30
CA LYS A 122 -8.57 -13.78 3.48
C LYS A 122 -8.45 -12.31 3.09
N PRO A 123 -9.42 -11.47 3.49
CA PRO A 123 -9.30 -10.02 3.33
C PRO A 123 -8.43 -9.42 4.44
N PHE A 124 -7.72 -8.34 4.10
CA PHE A 124 -6.88 -7.56 5.00
C PHE A 124 -7.11 -6.07 4.82
N VAL A 125 -7.02 -5.35 5.93
CA VAL A 125 -6.89 -3.89 5.95
C VAL A 125 -5.57 -3.56 6.63
N ILE A 126 -4.73 -2.82 5.95
CA ILE A 126 -3.38 -2.47 6.38
C ILE A 126 -3.35 -0.99 6.72
N THR A 127 -2.96 -0.67 7.96
CA THR A 127 -2.82 0.69 8.49
C THR A 127 -1.42 0.89 9.05
N ASN A 128 -0.39 0.79 8.21
CA ASN A 128 0.99 0.91 8.64
C ASN A 128 1.53 2.32 8.34
N PRO A 129 2.28 2.97 9.25
CA PRO A 129 2.87 4.29 9.03
C PRO A 129 3.73 4.39 7.76
N VAL A 130 4.37 3.31 7.32
CA VAL A 130 5.17 3.27 6.09
C VAL A 130 4.35 3.64 4.84
N LEU A 131 3.04 3.44 4.86
CA LEU A 131 2.17 3.87 3.76
C LEU A 131 2.20 5.39 3.59
N LYS A 132 2.34 6.16 4.69
CA LYS A 132 2.50 7.62 4.63
C LYS A 132 3.83 8.02 3.97
N GLU A 133 4.89 7.27 4.26
CA GLU A 133 6.22 7.51 3.69
C GLU A 133 6.28 7.13 2.19
N ALA A 134 5.39 6.25 1.76
CA ALA A 134 5.24 5.84 0.36
C ALA A 134 4.61 6.94 -0.52
N VAL A 135 3.85 7.85 0.08
CA VAL A 135 3.20 8.94 -0.66
C VAL A 135 4.27 9.89 -1.21
N GLY A 136 4.13 10.27 -2.48
CA GLY A 136 5.11 11.09 -3.20
C GLY A 136 6.33 10.32 -3.73
N LYS A 137 6.43 9.02 -3.48
CA LYS A 137 7.40 8.16 -4.16
C LYS A 137 6.87 7.78 -5.54
N LYS A 138 7.75 7.74 -6.53
CA LYS A 138 7.39 7.25 -7.87
C LYS A 138 7.18 5.74 -7.89
N ARG A 139 7.86 5.03 -6.98
CA ARG A 139 7.85 3.57 -6.91
C ARG A 139 8.05 3.11 -5.48
N ILE A 140 7.37 2.03 -5.14
CA ILE A 140 7.52 1.27 -3.89
C ILE A 140 7.68 -0.21 -4.22
N TRP A 141 8.15 -1.01 -3.28
CA TRP A 141 8.36 -2.44 -3.49
C TRP A 141 7.60 -3.25 -2.44
N LEU A 142 6.74 -4.12 -2.92
CA LEU A 142 6.07 -5.12 -2.09
C LEU A 142 6.95 -6.37 -2.05
N ILE A 143 7.30 -6.81 -0.85
CA ILE A 143 8.10 -8.03 -0.64
C ILE A 143 7.19 -9.06 0.00
N VAL A 144 6.76 -10.05 -0.77
CA VAL A 144 5.89 -11.13 -0.29
C VAL A 144 6.76 -12.33 0.06
N ASN A 145 6.76 -12.71 1.32
CA ASN A 145 7.38 -13.95 1.74
C ASN A 145 6.38 -15.10 1.68
N ASN A 146 6.85 -16.24 1.22
CA ASN A 146 6.05 -17.45 1.16
C ASN A 146 6.87 -18.67 1.58
N THR A 147 6.19 -19.64 2.19
CA THR A 147 6.75 -20.93 2.59
C THR A 147 5.65 -21.98 2.47
N VAL A 148 5.96 -23.13 1.91
CA VAL A 148 5.04 -24.27 1.93
C VAL A 148 5.11 -24.94 3.31
N ARG A 149 4.00 -24.98 4.03
CA ARG A 149 3.92 -25.55 5.37
C ARG A 149 3.45 -26.99 5.37
N GLN A 150 2.57 -27.34 4.43
CA GLN A 150 2.02 -28.68 4.34
C GLN A 150 1.73 -29.02 2.87
N LEU A 151 2.06 -30.26 2.53
CA LEU A 151 1.71 -30.90 1.27
C LEU A 151 0.51 -31.82 1.52
N GLY A 152 -0.61 -31.54 0.90
CA GLY A 152 -1.76 -32.46 0.87
C GLY A 152 -1.67 -33.43 -0.31
N ILE A 153 -2.67 -34.28 -0.40
CA ILE A 153 -2.82 -35.16 -1.57
C ILE A 153 -3.44 -34.34 -2.70
N GLY A 154 -2.69 -34.13 -3.76
CA GLY A 154 -3.16 -33.32 -4.89
C GLY A 154 -2.13 -33.23 -6.01
N THR A 155 -2.47 -32.46 -7.05
CA THR A 155 -1.73 -32.35 -8.30
C THR A 155 -1.06 -30.98 -8.47
N ASP A 156 -0.89 -30.19 -7.41
CA ASP A 156 -0.19 -28.91 -7.53
C ASP A 156 1.29 -29.17 -7.83
N ALA A 157 1.77 -28.60 -8.90
CA ALA A 157 3.18 -28.62 -9.27
C ALA A 157 3.73 -27.19 -9.15
N LEU A 158 4.97 -27.05 -8.66
CA LEU A 158 5.65 -25.76 -8.65
C LEU A 158 6.07 -25.35 -10.06
N PRO A 159 6.08 -24.06 -10.35
CA PRO A 159 5.66 -22.97 -9.49
C PRO A 159 4.14 -22.83 -9.38
N VAL A 160 3.64 -22.43 -8.20
CA VAL A 160 2.25 -22.02 -7.98
C VAL A 160 2.21 -20.52 -7.70
N ASN A 161 1.05 -19.90 -7.89
CA ASN A 161 0.88 -18.47 -7.62
C ASN A 161 0.07 -18.24 -6.35
N ILE A 162 0.47 -17.27 -5.54
CA ILE A 162 -0.39 -16.59 -4.56
C ILE A 162 -1.00 -15.40 -5.29
N LEU A 163 -2.29 -15.16 -5.09
CA LEU A 163 -2.95 -13.99 -5.66
C LEU A 163 -3.16 -12.95 -4.55
N LEU A 164 -2.85 -11.72 -4.87
CA LEU A 164 -3.19 -10.54 -4.10
C LEU A 164 -4.25 -9.81 -4.92
N GLU A 165 -5.50 -9.91 -4.48
CA GLU A 165 -6.66 -9.42 -5.21
C GLU A 165 -7.20 -8.14 -4.60
N ASP A 166 -7.84 -7.32 -5.42
CA ASP A 166 -8.55 -6.11 -5.02
C ASP A 166 -7.66 -5.13 -4.23
N ILE A 167 -6.36 -5.02 -4.57
CA ILE A 167 -5.46 -4.08 -3.89
C ILE A 167 -5.97 -2.67 -4.14
N THR A 168 -6.34 -1.98 -3.06
CA THR A 168 -6.92 -0.64 -3.11
C THR A 168 -6.28 0.22 -2.03
N PHE A 169 -5.85 1.43 -2.37
CA PHE A 169 -5.38 2.42 -1.41
C PHE A 169 -6.49 3.42 -1.10
N HIS A 170 -6.66 3.72 0.17
CA HIS A 170 -7.60 4.72 0.68
C HIS A 170 -6.81 5.79 1.41
N ALA A 171 -7.00 7.04 1.04
CA ALA A 171 -6.34 8.17 1.68
C ALA A 171 -7.34 9.25 2.04
N VAL A 172 -7.14 9.90 3.18
CA VAL A 172 -7.81 11.14 3.54
C VAL A 172 -6.78 12.26 3.44
N VAL A 173 -7.06 13.22 2.57
CA VAL A 173 -6.20 14.37 2.33
C VAL A 173 -6.93 15.67 2.69
N THR A 174 -6.18 16.63 3.21
CA THR A 174 -6.67 17.96 3.48
C THR A 174 -5.97 18.93 2.52
N LYS A 175 -6.74 19.67 1.74
CA LYS A 175 -6.21 20.75 0.93
C LYS A 175 -6.32 22.04 1.75
N PRO A 176 -5.20 22.70 2.10
CA PRO A 176 -5.28 24.00 2.72
C PRO A 176 -5.94 24.97 1.74
N PHE A 177 -6.90 25.75 2.23
CA PHE A 177 -7.46 26.83 1.43
C PHE A 177 -6.34 27.83 1.11
N PRO A 178 -6.16 28.23 -0.13
CA PRO A 178 -5.28 29.35 -0.44
C PRO A 178 -5.83 30.55 0.35
N GLY A 179 -4.99 31.13 1.22
CA GLY A 179 -5.37 32.32 1.99
C GLY A 179 -5.89 33.44 1.07
N VAL A 180 -6.38 34.52 1.66
CA VAL A 180 -7.02 35.64 0.95
C VAL A 180 -6.22 36.14 -0.28
N GLY A 181 -4.89 35.90 -0.31
CA GLY A 181 -4.04 36.18 -1.49
C GLY A 181 -4.30 35.29 -2.71
N GLY A 182 -4.69 34.02 -2.52
CA GLY A 182 -5.00 33.11 -3.64
C GLY A 182 -6.39 33.29 -4.22
N ALA A 183 -7.32 33.88 -3.45
CA ALA A 183 -8.66 34.18 -3.93
C ALA A 183 -8.70 35.36 -4.93
N LEU A 184 -7.68 36.22 -4.92
CA LEU A 184 -7.58 37.37 -5.83
C LEU A 184 -6.99 36.99 -7.20
N GLU A 185 -6.25 35.88 -7.31
CA GLU A 185 -5.71 35.42 -8.60
C GLU A 185 -6.75 34.71 -9.48
N VAL A 186 -7.82 34.17 -8.89
CA VAL A 186 -8.88 33.47 -9.64
C VAL A 186 -9.95 34.44 -10.17
N GLY A 187 -9.97 35.65 -9.69
CA GLY A 187 -10.95 36.70 -10.08
C GLY A 187 -10.47 37.71 -11.13
N GLY A 188 -9.28 37.54 -11.67
CA GLY A 188 -8.70 38.41 -12.71
C GLY A 188 -8.95 37.86 -14.12
N LEU A 189 -10.13 38.13 -14.66
CA LEU A 189 -10.44 38.17 -16.07
C LEU A 189 -10.66 39.62 -16.45
#